data_260b046b2e59aacbf0c1c4fb65e3426b
#
_entry.id   260b046b2e59aacbf0c1c4fb65e3426b
#
_cell.length_a   1.000
_cell.length_b   1.000
_cell.length_c   1.000
_cell.angle_alpha   90.00
_cell.angle_beta   90.00
_cell.angle_gamma   90.00
#
_symmetry.space_group_name_H-M   'P 1'
#
loop_
_entity.id
_entity.type
_entity.pdbx_description
1 polymer ?
#
loop_
_entity_poly.entity_id
_entity_poly.type
_entity_poly.pdbx_seq_one_letter_code
_entity_poly.pdbx_strand_id
1 'polypeptide(L)'
;MKKIFILIFCLISFQSTALEKKTTFSQEVFNKAQSEGKIVVVSSWIKYCSSCASQMKVLNKAKDDFQNIIYLNFDVGNEEISKLLNVQYQTTLLIFKKNKEIYRSVGETSKSKIYRAIEKSISNNLSISINSNASIGS
;
A
#
# COMPACT_ATOMS: atom_id res chain seq x y z
N MET A 1 9.33 60.14 21.02
CA MET A 1 8.79 59.21 20.04
C MET A 1 9.18 57.81 20.47
N LYS A 2 8.26 57.11 21.11
CA LYS A 2 8.51 55.73 21.56
C LYS A 2 8.09 54.79 20.45
N LYS A 3 9.07 54.14 19.79
CA LYS A 3 8.82 53.05 18.84
C LYS A 3 8.49 51.79 19.62
N ILE A 4 7.22 51.41 19.58
CA ILE A 4 6.76 50.14 20.12
C ILE A 4 7.14 49.08 19.09
N PHE A 5 8.17 48.29 19.41
CA PHE A 5 8.50 47.08 18.68
C PHE A 5 7.50 45.97 19.10
N ILE A 6 6.49 45.78 18.27
CA ILE A 6 5.60 44.64 18.43
C ILE A 6 6.36 43.42 17.88
N LEU A 7 6.93 42.65 18.79
CA LEU A 7 7.45 41.32 18.52
C LEU A 7 6.25 40.41 18.25
N ILE A 8 5.90 40.28 16.97
CA ILE A 8 4.99 39.23 16.52
C ILE A 8 5.76 37.91 16.59
N PHE A 9 5.60 37.22 17.74
CA PHE A 9 6.04 35.85 17.91
C PHE A 9 5.10 34.98 17.08
N CYS A 10 5.49 34.70 15.83
CA CYS A 10 4.87 33.68 15.02
C CYS A 10 5.04 32.33 15.72
N LEU A 11 4.04 31.96 16.50
CA LEU A 11 3.84 30.61 16.96
C LEU A 11 3.57 29.76 15.71
N ILE A 12 4.64 29.23 15.13
CA ILE A 12 4.54 28.16 14.15
C ILE A 12 4.06 26.95 14.95
N SER A 13 2.74 26.79 15.00
CA SER A 13 2.13 25.56 15.48
C SER A 13 2.58 24.45 14.54
N PHE A 14 3.59 23.68 14.95
CA PHE A 14 3.88 22.39 14.37
C PHE A 14 2.64 21.52 14.62
N GLN A 15 1.71 21.55 13.68
CA GLN A 15 0.67 20.54 13.64
C GLN A 15 1.36 19.21 13.27
N SER A 16 1.67 18.43 14.28
CA SER A 16 1.92 17.01 14.08
C SER A 16 0.66 16.43 13.48
N THR A 17 0.61 16.33 12.16
CA THR A 17 -0.38 15.53 11.47
C THR A 17 -0.06 14.09 11.83
N ALA A 18 -0.63 13.62 12.94
CA ALA A 18 -0.74 12.19 13.17
C ALA A 18 -1.36 11.63 11.90
N LEU A 19 -0.64 10.72 11.23
CA LEU A 19 -1.08 10.10 10.00
C LEU A 19 -2.40 9.37 10.31
N GLU A 20 -3.53 10.05 10.06
CA GLU A 20 -4.83 9.50 10.33
C GLU A 20 -5.01 8.30 9.41
N LYS A 21 -5.12 7.12 10.00
CA LYS A 21 -5.36 5.88 9.28
C LYS A 21 -6.72 6.01 8.60
N LYS A 22 -6.71 6.23 7.31
CA LYS A 22 -7.90 6.36 6.49
C LYS A 22 -7.93 5.21 5.49
N THR A 23 -9.07 4.55 5.37
CA THR A 23 -9.30 3.55 4.32
C THR A 23 -9.15 4.22 2.95
N THR A 24 -8.27 3.68 2.13
CA THR A 24 -8.05 4.12 0.73
C THR A 24 -8.53 3.08 -0.28
N PHE A 25 -8.91 1.87 0.19
CA PHE A 25 -9.46 0.83 -0.66
C PHE A 25 -10.82 1.27 -1.22
N SER A 26 -10.97 1.14 -2.52
CA SER A 26 -12.22 1.28 -3.25
C SER A 26 -12.26 0.15 -4.27
N GLN A 27 -13.38 -0.56 -4.37
CA GLN A 27 -13.53 -1.65 -5.33
C GLN A 27 -13.40 -1.16 -6.77
N GLU A 28 -13.86 0.05 -7.06
CA GLU A 28 -13.71 0.68 -8.38
C GLU A 28 -12.23 0.89 -8.72
N VAL A 29 -11.45 1.50 -7.80
CA VAL A 29 -10.02 1.72 -7.99
C VAL A 29 -9.28 0.40 -8.12
N PHE A 30 -9.63 -0.59 -7.30
CA PHE A 30 -9.05 -1.93 -7.35
C PHE A 30 -9.33 -2.60 -8.71
N ASN A 31 -10.59 -2.65 -9.14
CA ASN A 31 -10.98 -3.28 -10.40
C ASN A 31 -10.34 -2.60 -11.61
N LYS A 32 -10.31 -1.26 -11.63
CA LYS A 32 -9.64 -0.49 -12.68
C LYS A 32 -8.15 -0.82 -12.75
N ALA A 33 -7.45 -0.81 -11.63
CA ALA A 33 -6.03 -1.14 -11.59
C ALA A 33 -5.75 -2.57 -12.07
N GLN A 34 -6.60 -3.54 -11.68
CA GLN A 34 -6.47 -4.92 -12.13
C GLN A 34 -6.76 -5.08 -13.63
N SER A 35 -7.76 -4.39 -14.18
CA SER A 35 -8.05 -4.41 -15.62
C SER A 35 -6.93 -3.80 -16.47
N GLU A 36 -6.21 -2.81 -15.91
CA GLU A 36 -5.01 -2.22 -16.52
C GLU A 36 -3.75 -3.08 -16.34
N GLY A 37 -3.85 -4.24 -15.68
CA GLY A 37 -2.73 -5.14 -15.42
C GLY A 37 -1.74 -4.64 -14.37
N LYS A 38 -2.12 -3.63 -13.59
CA LYS A 38 -1.28 -3.08 -12.52
C LYS A 38 -1.19 -4.03 -11.34
N ILE A 39 -0.07 -3.99 -10.65
CA ILE A 39 0.09 -4.65 -9.36
C ILE A 39 -0.61 -3.80 -8.31
N VAL A 40 -1.42 -4.42 -7.47
CA VAL A 40 -2.09 -3.78 -6.35
C VAL A 40 -1.64 -4.42 -5.05
N VAL A 41 -1.10 -3.63 -4.15
CA VAL A 41 -0.74 -4.00 -2.79
C VAL A 41 -1.84 -3.51 -1.86
N VAL A 42 -2.43 -4.42 -1.09
CA VAL A 42 -3.49 -4.09 -0.14
C VAL A 42 -3.04 -4.47 1.26
N SER A 43 -3.19 -3.56 2.21
CA SER A 43 -2.91 -3.81 3.63
C SER A 43 -4.14 -3.56 4.50
N SER A 44 -4.36 -4.42 5.50
CA SER A 44 -5.41 -4.24 6.49
C SER A 44 -4.86 -3.70 7.80
N TRP A 45 -5.66 -2.88 8.49
CA TRP A 45 -5.29 -2.29 9.76
C TRP A 45 -6.49 -2.19 10.71
N ILE A 46 -6.24 -1.92 11.98
CA ILE A 46 -7.20 -1.44 12.98
C ILE A 46 -6.63 -0.25 13.72
N LYS A 47 -7.49 0.47 14.42
CA LYS A 47 -7.07 1.54 15.33
C LYS A 47 -6.18 0.98 16.46
N TYR A 48 -5.15 1.74 16.87
CA TYR A 48 -4.22 1.37 17.94
C TYR A 48 -3.41 0.07 17.71
N CYS A 49 -3.06 -0.24 16.49
CA CYS A 49 -2.29 -1.41 16.11
C CYS A 49 -0.84 -1.03 15.79
N SER A 50 0.11 -1.45 16.63
CA SER A 50 1.53 -1.15 16.44
C SER A 50 2.16 -1.90 15.27
N SER A 51 1.79 -3.16 15.04
CA SER A 51 2.24 -3.95 13.88
C SER A 51 1.72 -3.35 12.56
N CYS A 52 0.47 -2.86 12.55
CA CYS A 52 -0.07 -2.15 11.40
C CYS A 52 0.73 -0.88 11.08
N ALA A 53 1.08 -0.10 12.12
CA ALA A 53 1.89 1.10 11.96
C ALA A 53 3.28 0.77 11.39
N SER A 54 3.91 -0.28 11.88
CA SER A 54 5.21 -0.77 11.39
C SER A 54 5.12 -1.23 9.94
N GLN A 55 4.10 -2.00 9.57
CA GLN A 55 3.87 -2.43 8.18
C GLN A 55 3.62 -1.23 7.26
N MET A 56 2.76 -0.30 7.67
CA MET A 56 2.44 0.91 6.88
C MET A 56 3.67 1.80 6.67
N LYS A 57 4.56 1.90 7.65
CA LYS A 57 5.84 2.62 7.50
C LYS A 57 6.70 2.01 6.39
N VAL A 58 6.79 0.69 6.34
CA VAL A 58 7.50 -0.03 5.27
C VAL A 58 6.83 0.19 3.92
N LEU A 59 5.50 0.09 3.85
CA LEU A 59 4.74 0.28 2.61
C LEU A 59 4.81 1.71 2.09
N ASN A 60 4.82 2.72 2.97
CA ASN A 60 5.01 4.11 2.57
C ASN A 60 6.36 4.32 1.90
N LYS A 61 7.43 3.69 2.43
CA LYS A 61 8.73 3.74 1.77
C LYS A 61 8.74 2.95 0.46
N ALA A 62 8.04 1.81 0.40
CA ALA A 62 7.92 1.03 -0.82
C ALA A 62 7.23 1.80 -1.96
N LYS A 63 6.30 2.73 -1.65
CA LYS A 63 5.69 3.62 -2.66
C LYS A 63 6.71 4.48 -3.40
N ASP A 64 7.75 4.93 -2.69
CA ASP A 64 8.82 5.74 -3.27
C ASP A 64 9.77 4.87 -4.09
N ASP A 65 10.06 3.66 -3.61
CA ASP A 65 11.04 2.75 -4.20
C ASP A 65 10.47 1.93 -5.38
N PHE A 66 9.16 1.63 -5.37
CA PHE A 66 8.46 0.85 -6.41
C PHE A 66 7.29 1.65 -6.99
N GLN A 67 7.59 2.47 -7.97
CA GLN A 67 6.58 3.22 -8.72
C GLN A 67 5.75 2.29 -9.63
N ASN A 68 4.60 2.76 -10.09
CA ASN A 68 3.65 1.99 -10.93
C ASN A 68 2.92 0.83 -10.21
N ILE A 69 2.99 0.80 -8.88
CA ILE A 69 2.19 -0.09 -8.03
C ILE A 69 1.10 0.73 -7.34
N ILE A 70 -0.09 0.19 -7.25
CA ILE A 70 -1.19 0.80 -6.52
C ILE A 70 -1.17 0.27 -5.08
N TYR A 71 -1.13 1.16 -4.11
CA TYR A 71 -1.14 0.82 -2.68
C TYR A 71 -2.47 1.25 -2.07
N LEU A 72 -3.22 0.29 -1.58
CA LEU A 72 -4.51 0.47 -0.94
C LEU A 72 -4.47 -0.07 0.48
N ASN A 73 -5.28 0.49 1.34
CA ASN A 73 -5.43 -0.01 2.70
C ASN A 73 -6.87 0.12 3.18
N PHE A 74 -7.24 -0.66 4.19
CA PHE A 74 -8.57 -0.63 4.77
C PHE A 74 -8.57 -1.04 6.24
N ASP A 75 -9.59 -0.56 6.98
CA ASP A 75 -9.88 -1.03 8.33
C ASP A 75 -10.53 -2.41 8.26
N VAL A 76 -9.96 -3.40 8.95
CA VAL A 76 -10.49 -4.76 8.97
C VAL A 76 -11.91 -4.83 9.60
N GLY A 77 -12.30 -3.81 10.37
CA GLY A 77 -13.66 -3.65 10.85
C GLY A 77 -14.68 -3.30 9.75
N ASN A 78 -14.22 -2.92 8.54
CA ASN A 78 -15.09 -2.81 7.38
C ASN A 78 -15.42 -4.22 6.86
N GLU A 79 -16.58 -4.74 7.27
CA GLU A 79 -17.00 -6.10 6.94
C GLU A 79 -17.15 -6.37 5.45
N GLU A 80 -17.58 -5.38 4.67
CA GLU A 80 -17.75 -5.53 3.22
C GLU A 80 -16.41 -5.81 2.54
N ILE A 81 -15.40 -4.98 2.81
CA ILE A 81 -14.07 -5.13 2.23
C ILE A 81 -13.41 -6.40 2.78
N SER A 82 -13.56 -6.68 4.07
CA SER A 82 -13.01 -7.87 4.71
C SER A 82 -13.55 -9.15 4.11
N LYS A 83 -14.85 -9.23 3.83
CA LYS A 83 -15.48 -10.36 3.15
C LYS A 83 -15.04 -10.45 1.69
N LEU A 84 -15.01 -9.34 0.98
CA LEU A 84 -14.57 -9.26 -0.42
C LEU A 84 -13.16 -9.83 -0.61
N LEU A 85 -12.24 -9.46 0.28
CA LEU A 85 -10.83 -9.86 0.22
C LEU A 85 -10.49 -11.10 1.05
N ASN A 86 -11.48 -11.71 1.70
CA ASN A 86 -11.32 -12.82 2.65
C ASN A 86 -10.22 -12.53 3.68
N VAL A 87 -10.29 -11.37 4.33
CA VAL A 87 -9.36 -10.92 5.37
C VAL A 87 -10.04 -10.95 6.73
N GLN A 88 -9.46 -11.66 7.68
CA GLN A 88 -9.97 -11.79 9.05
C GLN A 88 -9.12 -11.05 10.09
N TYR A 89 -7.89 -10.73 9.75
CA TYR A 89 -6.91 -10.18 10.69
C TYR A 89 -6.31 -8.87 10.18
N GLN A 90 -6.01 -7.99 11.12
CA GLN A 90 -5.19 -6.80 10.85
C GLN A 90 -3.75 -7.18 10.50
N THR A 91 -3.00 -6.23 9.96
CA THR A 91 -1.63 -6.45 9.48
C THR A 91 -1.56 -7.54 8.40
N THR A 92 -2.66 -7.76 7.68
CA THR A 92 -2.67 -8.63 6.51
C THR A 92 -2.18 -7.86 5.30
N LEU A 93 -1.23 -8.42 4.59
CA LEU A 93 -0.69 -7.89 3.34
C LEU A 93 -1.07 -8.81 2.19
N LEU A 94 -1.69 -8.24 1.17
CA LEU A 94 -2.09 -8.92 -0.06
C LEU A 94 -1.42 -8.26 -1.25
N ILE A 95 -1.04 -9.05 -2.26
CA ILE A 95 -0.62 -8.52 -3.55
C ILE A 95 -1.45 -9.19 -4.65
N PHE A 96 -2.05 -8.36 -5.50
CA PHE A 96 -2.87 -8.80 -6.63
C PHE A 96 -2.24 -8.38 -7.96
N LYS A 97 -2.46 -9.22 -8.96
CA LYS A 97 -2.07 -8.97 -10.33
C LYS A 97 -3.02 -9.69 -11.29
N LYS A 98 -3.56 -8.98 -12.29
CA LYS A 98 -4.50 -9.53 -13.27
C LYS A 98 -5.65 -10.30 -12.62
N ASN A 99 -6.30 -9.71 -11.64
CA ASN A 99 -7.39 -10.28 -10.82
C ASN A 99 -7.01 -11.54 -10.02
N LYS A 100 -5.74 -11.83 -9.87
CA LYS A 100 -5.26 -12.98 -9.10
C LYS A 100 -4.49 -12.50 -7.87
N GLU A 101 -4.81 -13.04 -6.71
CA GLU A 101 -3.99 -12.91 -5.52
C GLU A 101 -2.71 -13.75 -5.70
N ILE A 102 -1.56 -13.09 -5.64
CA ILE A 102 -0.25 -13.73 -5.84
C ILE A 102 0.59 -13.80 -4.57
N TYR A 103 0.18 -13.07 -3.54
CA TYR A 103 0.84 -13.09 -2.24
C TYR A 103 -0.14 -12.74 -1.13
N ARG A 104 -0.01 -13.43 0.01
CA ARG A 104 -0.72 -13.16 1.27
C ARG A 104 0.20 -13.41 2.45
N SER A 105 0.19 -12.51 3.42
CA SER A 105 0.81 -12.72 4.74
C SER A 105 0.01 -12.03 5.82
N VAL A 106 0.08 -12.54 7.04
CA VAL A 106 -0.53 -11.95 8.23
C VAL A 106 0.59 -11.63 9.23
N GLY A 107 0.58 -10.42 9.77
CA GLY A 107 1.56 -9.99 10.77
C GLY A 107 2.96 -9.65 10.21
N GLU A 108 3.17 -9.66 8.90
CA GLU A 108 4.49 -9.36 8.33
C GLU A 108 4.80 -7.86 8.39
N THR A 109 5.89 -7.52 9.05
CA THR A 109 6.37 -6.14 9.22
C THR A 109 7.82 -5.95 8.77
N SER A 110 8.49 -7.05 8.38
CA SER A 110 9.88 -7.02 7.95
C SER A 110 10.01 -6.36 6.56
N LYS A 111 10.81 -5.29 6.50
CA LYS A 111 11.09 -4.59 5.24
C LYS A 111 11.61 -5.55 4.17
N SER A 112 12.57 -6.40 4.50
CA SER A 112 13.19 -7.31 3.53
C SER A 112 12.21 -8.31 2.94
N LYS A 113 11.28 -8.83 3.75
CA LYS A 113 10.26 -9.79 3.28
C LYS A 113 9.18 -9.11 2.44
N ILE A 114 8.71 -7.92 2.87
CA ILE A 114 7.73 -7.14 2.12
C ILE A 114 8.30 -6.73 0.75
N TYR A 115 9.52 -6.20 0.73
CA TYR A 115 10.20 -5.81 -0.52
C TYR A 115 10.39 -7.00 -1.45
N ARG A 116 10.85 -8.15 -0.94
CA ARG A 116 10.99 -9.37 -1.74
C ARG A 116 9.66 -9.85 -2.35
N ALA A 117 8.55 -9.73 -1.61
CA ALA A 117 7.23 -10.06 -2.14
C ALA A 117 6.82 -9.12 -3.29
N ILE A 118 7.07 -7.82 -3.14
CA ILE A 118 6.83 -6.82 -4.18
C ILE A 118 7.72 -7.07 -5.41
N GLU A 119 9.02 -7.26 -5.22
CA GLU A 119 9.99 -7.55 -6.30
C GLU A 119 9.61 -8.80 -7.10
N LYS A 120 9.22 -9.88 -6.41
CA LYS A 120 8.73 -11.10 -7.06
C LYS A 120 7.48 -10.84 -7.90
N SER A 121 6.57 -9.99 -7.44
CA SER A 121 5.36 -9.63 -8.19
C SER A 121 5.68 -8.86 -9.47
N ILE A 122 6.74 -8.07 -9.45
CA ILE A 122 7.25 -7.32 -10.63
C ILE A 122 7.95 -8.27 -11.60
N SER A 123 8.87 -9.12 -11.11
CA SER A 123 9.71 -10.01 -11.96
C SER A 123 8.89 -11.08 -12.69
N ASN A 124 7.79 -11.54 -12.13
CA ASN A 124 6.85 -12.43 -12.82
C ASN A 124 6.21 -11.80 -14.09
N ASN A 125 6.43 -10.50 -14.35
CA ASN A 125 6.08 -9.87 -15.62
C ASN A 125 7.09 -10.14 -16.73
N LEU A 126 8.37 -10.23 -16.38
CA LEU A 126 9.44 -10.38 -17.38
C LEU A 126 9.41 -11.76 -18.06
N SER A 127 9.14 -12.81 -17.30
CA SER A 127 9.11 -14.17 -17.84
C SER A 127 7.94 -14.45 -18.80
N ILE A 128 6.82 -13.75 -18.64
CA ILE A 128 5.64 -13.91 -19.51
C ILE A 128 5.82 -13.15 -20.83
N SER A 129 6.48 -12.00 -20.82
CA SER A 129 6.72 -11.21 -22.05
C SER A 129 7.81 -11.82 -22.94
N ILE A 130 8.75 -12.58 -22.38
CA ILE A 130 9.80 -13.26 -23.16
C ILE A 130 9.22 -14.47 -23.90
N ASN A 131 8.29 -15.21 -23.28
CA ASN A 131 7.67 -16.38 -23.91
C ASN A 131 6.64 -16.01 -25.00
N SER A 132 6.04 -14.82 -24.97
CA SER A 132 5.12 -14.38 -26.01
C SER A 132 5.83 -13.93 -27.30
N ASN A 133 7.10 -13.55 -27.22
CA ASN A 133 7.90 -13.15 -28.39
C ASN A 133 8.66 -14.32 -29.05
N ALA A 134 8.71 -15.48 -28.42
CA ALA A 134 9.40 -16.67 -28.94
C ALA A 134 8.53 -17.54 -29.86
N SER A 135 7.21 -17.26 -29.99
CA SER A 135 6.30 -18.06 -30.82
C SER A 135 5.89 -17.39 -32.16
N ILE A 136 6.58 -16.33 -32.56
CA ILE A 136 6.39 -15.69 -33.88
C ILE A 136 7.72 -15.83 -34.66
N GLY A 137 8.00 -17.04 -35.13
CA GLY A 137 9.22 -17.33 -35.89
C GLY A 137 9.32 -18.80 -36.30
N SER A 138 8.36 -19.25 -37.08
CA SER A 138 8.49 -20.46 -37.91
C SER A 138 7.59 -20.36 -39.10
#